data_0fbdce30bf4fbe276292c486a8befe24
#
_entry.id   0fbdce30bf4fbe276292c486a8befe24
#
_cell.length_a   1.000
_cell.length_b   1.000
_cell.length_c   1.000
_cell.angle_alpha   90.00
_cell.angle_beta   90.00
_cell.angle_gamma   90.00
#
_symmetry.space_group_name_H-M   'P 1'
#
loop_
_entity.id
_entity.type
_entity.pdbx_description
1 polymer ?
#
loop_
_entity_poly.entity_id
_entity_poly.type
_entity_poly.pdbx_seq_one_letter_code
_entity_poly.pdbx_strand_id
1 'polypeptide(L)'
;QAEAHKGAQKAVDKLMARIDEMIAEMPDYLTGEEKMAIARNNLEMEKALKIKKGKPMDVDKADKQNANPKHVEEYILDSKGIYRDKRGNRYRKNSDYDKKRDTPYSINCQTCAPAYALRLRGWDITAKGNVAGSKLEYLSNGRAFEVWKNTDGTPAQHISINSWLAHKGYLKMTPKRYMEYFNEVCKEEGVYELCIGWKSGGGHATILQRFADGELRYIEPQSDNSAGSGMEWKDVKYLCEIGAATSHNCRGVLRIDNKLFDVSFLDIFDT
;
A
#
# COMPACT_ATOMS: atom_id res chain seq x y z
N GLN A 1 43.08 -22.37 -4.55
CA GLN A 1 42.18 -22.50 -3.37
C GLN A 1 42.21 -21.24 -2.47
N ALA A 2 43.41 -20.71 -2.10
CA ALA A 2 43.51 -19.53 -1.22
C ALA A 2 42.93 -18.25 -1.83
N GLU A 3 43.12 -18.00 -3.13
CA GLU A 3 42.54 -16.83 -3.81
C GLU A 3 41.03 -16.95 -3.97
N ALA A 4 40.50 -18.14 -4.26
CA ALA A 4 39.07 -18.40 -4.32
C ALA A 4 38.39 -18.18 -2.95
N HIS A 5 39.06 -18.59 -1.87
CA HIS A 5 38.61 -18.40 -0.50
C HIS A 5 38.57 -16.89 -0.12
N LYS A 6 39.61 -16.12 -0.49
CA LYS A 6 39.65 -14.66 -0.30
C LYS A 6 38.56 -13.96 -1.09
N GLY A 7 38.29 -14.35 -2.33
CA GLY A 7 37.22 -13.82 -3.14
C GLY A 7 35.83 -14.08 -2.54
N ALA A 8 35.58 -15.29 -2.05
CA ALA A 8 34.34 -15.65 -1.37
C ALA A 8 34.14 -14.85 -0.08
N GLN A 9 35.22 -14.70 0.75
CA GLN A 9 35.12 -13.88 1.97
C GLN A 9 34.82 -12.41 1.67
N LYS A 10 35.49 -11.85 0.67
CA LYS A 10 35.20 -10.45 0.23
C LYS A 10 33.76 -10.26 -0.23
N ALA A 11 33.20 -11.24 -0.94
CA ALA A 11 31.80 -11.21 -1.37
C ALA A 11 30.84 -11.26 -0.17
N VAL A 12 31.10 -12.10 0.83
CA VAL A 12 30.34 -12.19 2.08
C VAL A 12 30.41 -10.87 2.85
N ASP A 13 31.58 -10.29 3.01
CA ASP A 13 31.80 -9.03 3.73
C ASP A 13 31.03 -7.89 3.05
N LYS A 14 31.05 -7.82 1.73
CA LYS A 14 30.28 -6.83 0.95
C LYS A 14 28.78 -7.00 1.14
N LEU A 15 28.28 -8.23 1.15
CA LEU A 15 26.87 -8.54 1.37
C LEU A 15 26.44 -8.13 2.79
N MET A 16 27.24 -8.47 3.80
CA MET A 16 26.94 -8.08 5.18
C MET A 16 26.95 -6.58 5.38
N ALA A 17 27.89 -5.86 4.76
CA ALA A 17 27.91 -4.40 4.78
C ALA A 17 26.65 -3.80 4.13
N ARG A 18 26.16 -4.39 3.05
CA ARG A 18 24.92 -3.95 2.39
C ARG A 18 23.69 -4.19 3.27
N ILE A 19 23.64 -5.32 3.96
CA ILE A 19 22.56 -5.63 4.91
C ILE A 19 22.59 -4.63 6.08
N ASP A 20 23.74 -4.35 6.65
CA ASP A 20 23.90 -3.40 7.76
C ASP A 20 23.47 -1.98 7.34
N GLU A 21 23.82 -1.55 6.14
CA GLU A 21 23.38 -0.28 5.57
C GLU A 21 21.84 -0.21 5.45
N MET A 22 21.21 -1.26 4.94
CA MET A 22 19.76 -1.35 4.83
C MET A 22 19.08 -1.30 6.20
N ILE A 23 19.61 -2.03 7.18
CA ILE A 23 19.06 -2.07 8.54
C ILE A 23 19.18 -0.72 9.22
N ALA A 24 20.30 -0.02 9.04
CA ALA A 24 20.52 1.31 9.63
C ALA A 24 19.51 2.36 9.15
N GLU A 25 18.93 2.18 7.97
CA GLU A 25 17.93 3.07 7.38
C GLU A 25 16.48 2.71 7.74
N MET A 26 16.26 1.57 8.42
CA MET A 26 14.91 1.12 8.78
C MET A 26 14.40 1.84 10.03
N PRO A 27 13.05 1.92 10.22
CA PRO A 27 12.48 2.51 11.42
C PRO A 27 12.95 1.82 12.70
N ASP A 28 13.28 2.60 13.73
CA ASP A 28 13.80 2.10 15.01
C ASP A 28 12.82 1.18 15.75
N TYR A 29 11.52 1.36 15.52
CA TYR A 29 10.47 0.55 16.17
C TYR A 29 10.36 -0.89 15.65
N LEU A 30 10.98 -1.21 14.51
CA LEU A 30 11.04 -2.59 14.04
C LEU A 30 12.01 -3.43 14.88
N THR A 31 11.66 -4.69 15.10
CA THR A 31 12.55 -5.64 15.80
C THR A 31 13.75 -5.98 14.93
N GLY A 32 14.84 -6.46 15.57
CA GLY A 32 16.03 -6.94 14.83
C GLY A 32 15.71 -8.06 13.85
N GLU A 33 14.80 -8.96 14.22
CA GLU A 33 14.32 -10.05 13.35
C GLU A 33 13.56 -9.52 12.15
N GLU A 34 12.65 -8.57 12.35
CA GLU A 34 11.92 -7.91 11.28
C GLU A 34 12.85 -7.18 10.33
N LYS A 35 13.80 -6.40 10.85
CA LYS A 35 14.80 -5.68 10.06
C LYS A 35 15.64 -6.62 9.19
N MET A 36 16.11 -7.72 9.76
CA MET A 36 16.91 -8.71 9.03
C MET A 36 16.09 -9.37 7.93
N ALA A 37 14.86 -9.78 8.21
CA ALA A 37 13.97 -10.39 7.21
C ALA A 37 13.66 -9.44 6.06
N ILE A 38 13.39 -8.16 6.36
CA ILE A 38 13.13 -7.12 5.34
C ILE A 38 14.41 -6.85 4.53
N ALA A 39 15.58 -6.81 5.15
CA ALA A 39 16.84 -6.63 4.43
C ALA A 39 17.09 -7.76 3.42
N ARG A 40 16.84 -9.01 3.80
CA ARG A 40 16.92 -10.16 2.88
C ARG A 40 15.91 -10.06 1.76
N ASN A 41 14.69 -9.66 2.07
CA ASN A 41 13.65 -9.43 1.07
C ASN A 41 14.05 -8.33 0.07
N ASN A 42 14.65 -7.23 0.55
CA ASN A 42 15.19 -6.18 -0.30
C ASN A 42 16.26 -6.71 -1.26
N LEU A 43 17.15 -7.59 -0.82
CA LEU A 43 18.17 -8.19 -1.69
C LEU A 43 17.53 -9.06 -2.79
N GLU A 44 16.50 -9.84 -2.46
CA GLU A 44 15.75 -10.61 -3.45
C GLU A 44 15.07 -9.70 -4.47
N MET A 45 14.48 -8.58 -4.00
CA MET A 45 13.84 -7.60 -4.86
C MET A 45 14.85 -6.90 -5.79
N GLU A 46 16.02 -6.52 -5.29
CA GLU A 46 17.10 -5.94 -6.11
C GLU A 46 17.48 -6.89 -7.25
N LYS A 47 17.62 -8.16 -6.94
CA LYS A 47 17.95 -9.20 -7.93
C LYS A 47 16.84 -9.37 -8.97
N ALA A 48 15.58 -9.41 -8.53
CA ALA A 48 14.43 -9.62 -9.41
C ALA A 48 14.12 -8.40 -10.28
N LEU A 49 14.19 -7.21 -9.72
CA LEU A 49 13.91 -5.95 -10.42
C LEU A 49 15.11 -5.42 -11.22
N LYS A 50 16.32 -5.91 -10.93
CA LYS A 50 17.58 -5.43 -11.53
C LYS A 50 17.83 -3.94 -11.30
N ILE A 51 17.34 -3.42 -10.19
CA ILE A 51 17.58 -2.06 -9.71
C ILE A 51 18.05 -2.11 -8.27
N LYS A 52 18.74 -1.07 -7.82
CA LYS A 52 19.14 -0.92 -6.43
C LYS A 52 18.10 -0.14 -5.65
N LYS A 53 17.81 -0.58 -4.43
CA LYS A 53 17.02 0.19 -3.48
C LYS A 53 17.78 1.49 -3.13
N GLY A 54 17.08 2.60 -3.21
CA GLY A 54 17.57 3.89 -2.76
C GLY A 54 17.33 4.12 -1.27
N LYS A 55 17.47 5.37 -0.86
CA LYS A 55 17.17 5.79 0.52
C LYS A 55 15.66 5.80 0.78
N PRO A 56 15.21 5.57 2.01
CA PRO A 56 13.83 5.73 2.41
C PRO A 56 13.28 7.09 1.98
N MET A 57 12.05 7.12 1.53
CA MET A 57 11.35 8.34 1.13
C MET A 57 10.47 8.82 2.28
N ASP A 58 10.28 10.12 2.39
CA ASP A 58 9.24 10.68 3.24
C ASP A 58 7.84 10.49 2.61
N VAL A 59 6.80 10.83 3.37
CA VAL A 59 5.40 10.66 2.94
C VAL A 59 5.12 11.42 1.64
N ASP A 60 5.58 12.66 1.53
CA ASP A 60 5.32 13.50 0.37
C ASP A 60 5.97 12.95 -0.90
N LYS A 61 7.19 12.42 -0.79
CA LYS A 61 7.90 11.81 -1.92
C LYS A 61 7.31 10.46 -2.30
N ALA A 62 6.83 9.69 -1.32
CA ALA A 62 6.21 8.39 -1.57
C ALA A 62 4.79 8.48 -2.11
N ASP A 63 4.04 9.52 -1.70
CA ASP A 63 2.62 9.74 -2.00
C ASP A 63 2.41 10.82 -3.09
N LYS A 64 1.29 11.49 -3.05
CA LYS A 64 0.91 12.63 -3.92
C LYS A 64 1.12 12.36 -5.40
N GLN A 65 0.59 11.24 -5.85
CA GLN A 65 0.66 10.77 -7.24
C GLN A 65 2.04 10.25 -7.66
N ASN A 66 3.06 10.34 -6.83
CA ASN A 66 4.36 9.75 -7.14
C ASN A 66 4.31 8.22 -7.21
N ALA A 67 3.43 7.59 -6.41
CA ALA A 67 3.18 6.15 -6.50
C ALA A 67 2.35 5.76 -7.74
N ASN A 68 1.54 6.67 -8.26
CA ASN A 68 0.65 6.44 -9.40
C ASN A 68 0.63 7.65 -10.36
N PRO A 69 1.77 8.03 -10.94
CA PRO A 69 1.88 9.27 -11.74
C PRO A 69 1.00 9.26 -12.98
N LYS A 70 0.78 8.09 -13.58
CA LYS A 70 -0.04 7.96 -14.79
C LYS A 70 -1.53 8.19 -14.57
N HIS A 71 -1.99 8.21 -13.32
CA HIS A 71 -3.35 8.64 -13.00
C HIS A 71 -3.61 10.08 -13.49
N VAL A 72 -2.66 10.98 -13.29
CA VAL A 72 -2.76 12.38 -13.75
C VAL A 72 -2.50 12.51 -15.23
N GLU A 73 -1.56 11.73 -15.77
CA GLU A 73 -1.21 11.75 -17.19
C GLU A 73 -2.38 11.34 -18.08
N GLU A 74 -3.28 10.49 -17.57
CA GLU A 74 -4.47 10.07 -18.32
C GLU A 74 -5.62 11.07 -18.23
N TYR A 75 -5.60 11.94 -17.23
CA TYR A 75 -6.56 13.02 -17.07
C TYR A 75 -5.90 14.37 -17.33
N ILE A 76 -6.35 15.06 -18.35
CA ILE A 76 -5.83 16.37 -18.75
C ILE A 76 -6.58 17.46 -17.98
N LEU A 77 -5.84 18.33 -17.30
CA LEU A 77 -6.38 19.51 -16.65
C LEU A 77 -6.74 20.55 -17.70
N ASP A 78 -8.00 20.93 -17.79
CA ASP A 78 -8.45 21.99 -18.71
C ASP A 78 -8.17 23.40 -18.16
N SER A 79 -8.43 24.43 -18.95
CA SER A 79 -8.22 25.83 -18.58
C SER A 79 -9.04 26.31 -17.38
N LYS A 80 -10.07 25.55 -16.98
CA LYS A 80 -10.94 25.83 -15.84
C LYS A 80 -10.54 25.03 -14.59
N GLY A 81 -9.43 24.30 -14.63
CA GLY A 81 -8.98 23.45 -13.54
C GLY A 81 -9.79 22.15 -13.38
N ILE A 82 -10.43 21.69 -14.44
CA ILE A 82 -11.22 20.45 -14.44
C ILE A 82 -10.44 19.36 -15.14
N TYR A 83 -10.26 18.22 -14.47
CA TYR A 83 -9.66 17.03 -15.09
C TYR A 83 -10.63 16.40 -16.09
N ARG A 84 -10.13 16.12 -17.28
CA ARG A 84 -10.87 15.42 -18.34
C ARG A 84 -10.02 14.26 -18.86
N ASP A 85 -10.68 13.18 -19.30
CA ASP A 85 -10.00 12.10 -20.01
C ASP A 85 -9.62 12.52 -21.43
N LYS A 86 -8.92 11.64 -22.15
CA LYS A 86 -8.51 11.88 -23.55
C LYS A 86 -9.69 12.10 -24.50
N ARG A 87 -10.90 11.74 -24.11
CA ARG A 87 -12.13 11.92 -24.88
C ARG A 87 -12.86 13.22 -24.52
N GLY A 88 -12.33 13.99 -23.57
CA GLY A 88 -12.93 15.22 -23.08
C GLY A 88 -13.99 15.04 -22.01
N ASN A 89 -14.23 13.82 -21.51
CA ASN A 89 -15.17 13.57 -20.42
C ASN A 89 -14.59 14.05 -19.10
N ARG A 90 -15.43 14.69 -18.30
CA ARG A 90 -15.01 15.16 -16.98
C ARG A 90 -14.76 14.00 -16.05
N TYR A 91 -13.58 13.98 -15.41
CA TYR A 91 -13.34 13.13 -14.26
C TYR A 91 -14.20 13.59 -13.09
N ARG A 92 -15.07 12.73 -12.63
CA ARG A 92 -15.90 13.00 -11.46
C ARG A 92 -15.34 12.24 -10.27
N LYS A 93 -14.73 12.98 -9.37
CA LYS A 93 -14.39 12.50 -8.04
C LYS A 93 -15.68 12.07 -7.35
N ASN A 94 -15.79 10.82 -6.91
CA ASN A 94 -16.98 10.25 -6.25
C ASN A 94 -18.23 10.10 -7.14
N SER A 95 -18.09 9.97 -8.45
CA SER A 95 -19.20 9.52 -9.29
C SER A 95 -19.32 8.00 -9.25
N ASP A 96 -20.54 7.50 -9.48
CA ASP A 96 -20.77 6.08 -9.68
C ASP A 96 -19.77 5.49 -10.70
N TYR A 97 -19.37 4.26 -10.47
CA TYR A 97 -18.45 3.54 -11.34
C TYR A 97 -18.97 3.55 -12.79
N ASP A 98 -18.26 4.24 -13.66
CA ASP A 98 -18.54 4.27 -15.08
C ASP A 98 -17.36 3.63 -15.84
N LYS A 99 -17.54 2.38 -16.25
CA LYS A 99 -16.53 1.60 -16.99
C LYS A 99 -16.02 2.29 -18.25
N LYS A 100 -16.81 3.21 -18.84
CA LYS A 100 -16.39 3.97 -20.03
C LYS A 100 -15.46 5.14 -19.72
N ARG A 101 -15.38 5.53 -18.44
CA ARG A 101 -14.55 6.66 -17.96
C ARG A 101 -13.35 6.22 -17.15
N ASP A 102 -13.37 4.97 -16.66
CA ASP A 102 -12.25 4.46 -15.88
C ASP A 102 -11.08 4.13 -16.80
N THR A 103 -9.90 4.54 -16.36
CA THR A 103 -8.64 4.17 -16.97
C THR A 103 -7.99 3.06 -16.15
N PRO A 104 -6.99 2.34 -16.68
CA PRO A 104 -6.23 1.36 -15.90
C PRO A 104 -5.62 1.94 -14.61
N TYR A 105 -5.35 3.24 -14.58
CA TYR A 105 -4.73 3.95 -13.45
C TYR A 105 -5.73 4.60 -12.50
N SER A 106 -7.03 4.49 -12.75
CA SER A 106 -8.10 4.87 -11.81
C SER A 106 -8.73 3.68 -11.08
N ILE A 107 -8.32 2.46 -11.45
CA ILE A 107 -8.81 1.20 -10.89
C ILE A 107 -7.66 0.26 -10.42
N ASN A 108 -6.51 0.83 -10.11
CA ASN A 108 -5.30 0.11 -9.70
C ASN A 108 -4.92 0.32 -8.22
N CYS A 109 -5.88 0.62 -7.37
CA CYS A 109 -5.65 0.89 -5.95
C CYS A 109 -4.90 -0.24 -5.22
N GLN A 110 -5.15 -1.48 -5.59
CA GLN A 110 -4.48 -2.68 -5.05
C GLN A 110 -2.98 -2.73 -5.35
N THR A 111 -2.50 -1.91 -6.25
CA THR A 111 -1.07 -1.75 -6.57
C THR A 111 -0.52 -0.43 -6.02
N CYS A 112 -1.34 0.61 -5.96
CA CYS A 112 -0.91 1.92 -5.45
C CYS A 112 -0.57 1.88 -3.97
N ALA A 113 -1.34 1.15 -3.15
CA ALA A 113 -1.06 1.01 -1.72
C ALA A 113 0.28 0.33 -1.46
N PRO A 114 0.60 -0.85 -2.02
CA PRO A 114 1.93 -1.43 -1.85
C PRO A 114 3.04 -0.61 -2.51
N ALA A 115 2.80 0.10 -3.62
CA ALA A 115 3.79 1.01 -4.20
C ALA A 115 4.20 2.10 -3.22
N TYR A 116 3.22 2.74 -2.57
CA TYR A 116 3.48 3.72 -1.50
C TYR A 116 4.36 3.14 -0.38
N ALA A 117 3.99 1.98 0.14
CA ALA A 117 4.71 1.34 1.23
C ALA A 117 6.15 0.98 0.86
N LEU A 118 6.37 0.48 -0.35
CA LEU A 118 7.72 0.16 -0.84
C LEU A 118 8.54 1.41 -1.15
N ARG A 119 7.92 2.49 -1.62
CA ARG A 119 8.59 3.79 -1.79
C ARG A 119 9.08 4.35 -0.46
N LEU A 120 8.32 4.22 0.61
CA LEU A 120 8.80 4.55 1.96
C LEU A 120 10.08 3.80 2.33
N ARG A 121 10.24 2.56 1.85
CA ARG A 121 11.45 1.74 2.07
C ARG A 121 12.63 2.16 1.20
N GLY A 122 12.42 2.99 0.18
CA GLY A 122 13.45 3.45 -0.75
C GLY A 122 13.36 2.90 -2.17
N TRP A 123 12.29 2.18 -2.50
CA TRP A 123 12.08 1.65 -3.84
C TRP A 123 11.51 2.72 -4.77
N ASP A 124 12.26 3.06 -5.82
CA ASP A 124 11.79 3.99 -6.85
C ASP A 124 10.98 3.23 -7.91
N ILE A 125 9.79 2.85 -7.51
CA ILE A 125 8.82 2.11 -8.32
C ILE A 125 7.50 2.88 -8.39
N THR A 126 6.71 2.59 -9.41
CA THR A 126 5.36 3.16 -9.57
C THR A 126 4.36 2.05 -9.89
N ALA A 127 3.09 2.31 -9.63
CA ALA A 127 2.03 1.35 -9.88
C ALA A 127 1.76 1.20 -11.39
N LYS A 128 1.69 -0.03 -11.87
CA LYS A 128 1.12 -0.32 -13.20
C LYS A 128 -0.38 -0.15 -13.21
N GLY A 129 -0.94 0.00 -14.40
CA GLY A 129 -2.38 0.04 -14.61
C GLY A 129 -3.03 -1.33 -14.47
N ASN A 130 -4.28 -1.34 -14.02
CA ASN A 130 -5.08 -2.56 -13.94
C ASN A 130 -5.64 -2.91 -15.32
N VAL A 131 -5.07 -3.91 -15.96
CA VAL A 131 -5.52 -4.42 -17.27
C VAL A 131 -6.02 -5.85 -17.14
N ALA A 132 -6.96 -6.22 -18.00
CA ALA A 132 -7.52 -7.57 -18.04
C ALA A 132 -6.43 -8.64 -18.22
N GLY A 133 -6.54 -9.73 -17.47
CA GLY A 133 -5.58 -10.85 -17.50
C GLY A 133 -4.28 -10.62 -16.74
N SER A 134 -4.08 -9.44 -16.15
CA SER A 134 -2.89 -9.14 -15.34
C SER A 134 -3.04 -9.61 -13.89
N LYS A 135 -1.93 -9.63 -13.15
CA LYS A 135 -1.95 -9.90 -11.70
C LYS A 135 -2.70 -8.82 -10.92
N LEU A 136 -2.81 -7.60 -11.46
CA LEU A 136 -3.60 -6.55 -10.83
C LEU A 136 -5.09 -6.90 -10.82
N GLU A 137 -5.60 -7.45 -11.91
CA GLU A 137 -6.99 -7.95 -11.94
C GLU A 137 -7.19 -9.08 -10.93
N TYR A 138 -6.25 -10.01 -10.84
CA TYR A 138 -6.28 -11.06 -9.81
C TYR A 138 -6.37 -10.48 -8.40
N LEU A 139 -5.54 -9.50 -8.07
CA LEU A 139 -5.51 -8.83 -6.76
C LEU A 139 -6.79 -8.03 -6.49
N SER A 140 -7.45 -7.48 -7.52
CA SER A 140 -8.66 -6.69 -7.36
C SER A 140 -9.90 -7.48 -6.93
N ASN A 141 -9.82 -8.80 -6.99
CA ASN A 141 -10.91 -9.70 -6.60
C ASN A 141 -10.85 -10.12 -5.11
N GLY A 142 -10.60 -9.17 -4.24
CA GLY A 142 -10.52 -9.41 -2.80
C GLY A 142 -9.21 -10.04 -2.32
N ARG A 143 -8.14 -9.90 -3.09
CA ARG A 143 -6.84 -10.53 -2.85
C ARG A 143 -5.71 -9.53 -2.64
N ALA A 144 -6.02 -8.26 -2.39
CA ALA A 144 -5.01 -7.19 -2.28
C ALA A 144 -3.93 -7.48 -1.24
N PHE A 145 -4.26 -8.15 -0.13
CA PHE A 145 -3.30 -8.48 0.92
C PHE A 145 -2.33 -9.62 0.59
N GLU A 146 -2.59 -10.39 -0.47
CA GLU A 146 -1.76 -11.56 -0.82
C GLU A 146 -0.33 -11.20 -1.23
N VAL A 147 -0.06 -9.94 -1.55
CA VAL A 147 1.30 -9.47 -1.85
C VAL A 147 2.21 -9.43 -0.62
N TRP A 148 1.63 -9.51 0.58
CA TRP A 148 2.35 -9.40 1.84
C TRP A 148 2.50 -10.75 2.54
N LYS A 149 3.68 -10.98 3.09
CA LYS A 149 3.99 -12.18 3.88
C LYS A 149 4.59 -11.81 5.23
N ASN A 150 4.35 -12.64 6.21
CA ASN A 150 5.05 -12.57 7.48
C ASN A 150 6.56 -12.78 7.29
N THR A 151 7.36 -12.40 8.27
CA THR A 151 8.82 -12.54 8.22
C THR A 151 9.31 -13.98 8.08
N ASP A 152 8.49 -14.95 8.44
CA ASP A 152 8.75 -16.38 8.24
C ASP A 152 8.31 -16.92 6.86
N GLY A 153 7.78 -16.04 5.99
CA GLY A 153 7.31 -16.39 4.65
C GLY A 153 5.88 -16.92 4.58
N THR A 154 5.19 -17.05 5.71
CA THR A 154 3.78 -17.45 5.73
C THR A 154 2.86 -16.31 5.29
N PRO A 155 1.64 -16.60 4.77
CA PRO A 155 0.69 -15.56 4.40
C PRO A 155 0.33 -14.66 5.59
N ALA A 156 0.35 -13.35 5.36
CA ALA A 156 -0.03 -12.37 6.37
C ALA A 156 -1.55 -12.39 6.59
N GLN A 157 -1.97 -12.23 7.84
CA GLN A 157 -3.38 -12.23 8.22
C GLN A 157 -3.82 -10.83 8.62
N HIS A 158 -4.82 -10.30 7.92
CA HIS A 158 -5.44 -9.03 8.25
C HIS A 158 -6.49 -9.18 9.38
N ILE A 159 -6.82 -8.09 10.01
CA ILE A 159 -7.91 -8.04 10.98
C ILE A 159 -9.17 -7.60 10.23
N SER A 160 -10.06 -8.55 9.95
CA SER A 160 -11.28 -8.26 9.20
C SER A 160 -12.26 -7.43 10.01
N ILE A 161 -12.99 -6.55 9.33
CA ILE A 161 -14.06 -5.76 9.95
C ILE A 161 -15.13 -6.67 10.56
N ASN A 162 -15.50 -7.73 9.85
CA ASN A 162 -16.49 -8.70 10.34
C ASN A 162 -16.04 -9.41 11.60
N SER A 163 -14.79 -9.84 11.66
CA SER A 163 -14.18 -10.47 12.83
C SER A 163 -14.18 -9.52 14.03
N TRP A 164 -13.80 -8.26 13.80
CA TRP A 164 -13.78 -7.25 14.83
C TRP A 164 -15.18 -6.94 15.37
N LEU A 165 -16.18 -6.79 14.48
CA LEU A 165 -17.59 -6.61 14.87
C LEU A 165 -18.08 -7.75 15.73
N ALA A 166 -17.81 -9.00 15.31
CA ALA A 166 -18.19 -10.19 16.06
C ALA A 166 -17.56 -10.23 17.45
N HIS A 167 -16.26 -9.91 17.54
CA HIS A 167 -15.54 -9.86 18.82
C HIS A 167 -16.10 -8.79 19.77
N LYS A 168 -16.52 -7.63 19.24
CA LYS A 168 -17.13 -6.55 20.03
C LYS A 168 -18.60 -6.77 20.34
N GLY A 169 -19.25 -7.75 19.71
CA GLY A 169 -20.70 -7.94 19.82
C GLY A 169 -21.52 -6.87 19.10
N TYR A 170 -20.94 -6.20 18.12
CA TYR A 170 -21.62 -5.20 17.33
C TYR A 170 -22.30 -5.82 16.12
N LEU A 171 -23.52 -5.38 15.79
CA LEU A 171 -24.29 -5.90 14.65
C LEU A 171 -23.94 -5.21 13.33
N LYS A 172 -23.48 -3.97 13.38
CA LYS A 172 -23.15 -3.18 12.19
C LYS A 172 -22.09 -2.13 12.48
N MET A 173 -21.41 -1.70 11.43
CA MET A 173 -20.50 -0.56 11.50
C MET A 173 -21.28 0.76 11.56
N THR A 174 -20.70 1.70 12.28
CA THR A 174 -21.12 3.10 12.35
C THR A 174 -19.87 3.97 12.22
N PRO A 175 -19.99 5.27 11.92
CA PRO A 175 -18.83 6.17 11.88
C PRO A 175 -17.99 6.12 13.16
N LYS A 176 -18.63 6.10 14.32
CA LYS A 176 -17.94 5.99 15.61
C LYS A 176 -17.18 4.66 15.76
N ARG A 177 -17.78 3.57 15.29
CA ARG A 177 -17.17 2.23 15.34
C ARG A 177 -16.02 2.11 14.36
N TYR A 178 -16.05 2.77 13.20
CA TYR A 178 -14.91 2.85 12.30
C TYR A 178 -13.72 3.53 12.98
N MET A 179 -13.93 4.63 13.69
CA MET A 179 -12.85 5.27 14.46
C MET A 179 -12.30 4.39 15.55
N GLU A 180 -13.18 3.70 16.29
CA GLU A 180 -12.79 2.74 17.31
C GLU A 180 -11.95 1.60 16.69
N TYR A 181 -12.40 1.03 15.57
CA TYR A 181 -11.69 0.00 14.84
C TYR A 181 -10.31 0.46 14.38
N PHE A 182 -10.22 1.60 13.71
CA PHE A 182 -8.94 2.12 13.22
C PHE A 182 -7.98 2.42 14.36
N ASN A 183 -8.44 2.98 15.46
CA ASN A 183 -7.58 3.25 16.62
C ASN A 183 -7.11 1.97 17.33
N GLU A 184 -7.89 0.91 17.31
CA GLU A 184 -7.47 -0.38 17.88
C GLU A 184 -6.50 -1.12 16.95
N VAL A 185 -6.84 -1.27 15.67
CA VAL A 185 -6.04 -2.08 14.74
C VAL A 185 -4.80 -1.36 14.25
N CYS A 186 -4.80 -0.03 14.23
CA CYS A 186 -3.66 0.80 13.89
C CYS A 186 -3.06 1.50 15.13
N LYS A 187 -2.99 0.80 16.24
CA LYS A 187 -2.53 1.35 17.52
C LYS A 187 -1.03 1.64 17.50
N GLU A 188 -0.23 0.72 16.98
CA GLU A 188 1.21 0.83 16.95
C GLU A 188 1.66 1.74 15.81
N GLU A 189 2.77 2.48 16.03
CA GLU A 189 3.44 3.19 14.93
C GLU A 189 3.73 2.26 13.77
N GLY A 190 3.33 2.63 12.56
CA GLY A 190 3.51 1.80 11.39
C GLY A 190 2.60 2.18 10.24
N VAL A 191 2.72 1.40 9.17
CA VAL A 191 1.95 1.56 7.93
C VAL A 191 1.00 0.39 7.79
N TYR A 192 -0.26 0.71 7.49
CA TYR A 192 -1.35 -0.26 7.41
C TYR A 192 -2.07 -0.12 6.08
N GLU A 193 -2.34 -1.24 5.43
CA GLU A 193 -3.19 -1.26 4.25
C GLU A 193 -4.64 -1.51 4.68
N LEU A 194 -5.54 -0.65 4.21
CA LEU A 194 -6.98 -0.75 4.44
C LEU A 194 -7.67 -1.18 3.16
N CYS A 195 -8.41 -2.27 3.20
CA CYS A 195 -9.31 -2.68 2.13
C CYS A 195 -10.76 -2.53 2.58
N ILE A 196 -11.55 -1.84 1.78
CA ILE A 196 -12.96 -1.53 2.00
C ILE A 196 -13.79 -1.91 0.78
N GLY A 197 -15.09 -1.97 0.94
CA GLY A 197 -16.01 -2.22 -0.16
C GLY A 197 -16.95 -1.05 -0.39
N TRP A 198 -17.22 -0.74 -1.65
CA TRP A 198 -18.19 0.29 -2.02
C TRP A 198 -19.62 -0.23 -1.89
N LYS A 199 -20.56 0.62 -1.53
CA LYS A 199 -22.01 0.28 -1.52
C LYS A 199 -22.52 -0.17 -2.88
N SER A 200 -21.97 0.42 -3.94
CA SER A 200 -22.30 0.12 -5.33
C SER A 200 -21.66 -1.17 -5.88
N GLY A 201 -20.87 -1.87 -5.08
CA GLY A 201 -20.05 -3.00 -5.52
C GLY A 201 -18.60 -2.61 -5.78
N GLY A 202 -17.72 -3.59 -5.84
CA GLY A 202 -16.28 -3.38 -5.93
C GLY A 202 -15.68 -2.97 -4.59
N GLY A 203 -14.43 -2.52 -4.60
CA GLY A 203 -13.71 -2.16 -3.40
C GLY A 203 -12.64 -1.11 -3.64
N HIS A 204 -11.92 -0.78 -2.58
CA HIS A 204 -10.81 0.15 -2.61
C HIS A 204 -9.74 -0.25 -1.62
N ALA A 205 -8.48 -0.12 -2.02
CA ALA A 205 -7.32 -0.31 -1.16
C ALA A 205 -6.63 1.04 -0.95
N THR A 206 -6.28 1.32 0.29
CA THR A 206 -5.66 2.58 0.69
C THR A 206 -4.77 2.37 1.91
N ILE A 207 -4.20 3.44 2.44
CA ILE A 207 -3.24 3.41 3.55
C ILE A 207 -3.77 4.17 4.75
N LEU A 208 -3.58 3.58 5.93
CA LEU A 208 -3.59 4.28 7.21
C LEU A 208 -2.18 4.22 7.78
N GLN A 209 -1.68 5.34 8.26
CA GLN A 209 -0.36 5.41 8.86
C GLN A 209 -0.41 6.04 10.23
N ARG A 210 0.13 5.33 11.24
CA ARG A 210 0.30 5.83 12.59
C ARG A 210 1.71 6.37 12.72
N PHE A 211 1.83 7.65 13.07
CA PHE A 211 3.10 8.33 13.25
C PHE A 211 3.58 8.27 14.71
N ALA A 212 4.86 8.58 14.93
CA ALA A 212 5.48 8.54 16.26
C ALA A 212 4.81 9.46 17.28
N ASP A 213 4.23 10.57 16.84
CA ASP A 213 3.48 11.52 17.70
C ASP A 213 2.06 11.02 18.07
N GLY A 214 1.66 9.85 17.57
CA GLY A 214 0.34 9.28 17.78
C GLY A 214 -0.71 9.67 16.74
N GLU A 215 -0.37 10.54 15.79
CA GLU A 215 -1.28 10.92 14.71
C GLU A 215 -1.58 9.72 13.81
N LEU A 216 -2.86 9.49 13.50
CA LEU A 216 -3.29 8.54 12.47
C LEU A 216 -3.71 9.33 11.23
N ARG A 217 -3.08 9.04 10.10
CA ARG A 217 -3.33 9.74 8.85
C ARG A 217 -3.87 8.79 7.78
N TYR A 218 -4.88 9.25 7.05
CA TYR A 218 -5.36 8.62 5.83
C TYR A 218 -4.50 9.05 4.64
N ILE A 219 -3.97 8.09 3.91
CA ILE A 219 -3.12 8.32 2.73
C ILE A 219 -3.72 7.58 1.54
N GLU A 220 -3.94 8.32 0.45
CA GLU A 220 -4.58 7.82 -0.78
C GLU A 220 -3.59 7.87 -1.94
N PRO A 221 -2.81 6.79 -2.18
CA PRO A 221 -1.76 6.82 -3.20
C PRO A 221 -2.26 6.65 -4.64
N GLN A 222 -3.52 6.30 -4.84
CA GLN A 222 -4.09 6.18 -6.19
C GLN A 222 -4.41 7.57 -6.77
N SER A 223 -4.88 8.49 -5.94
CA SER A 223 -5.31 9.82 -6.33
C SER A 223 -4.84 10.87 -5.32
N ASP A 224 -5.06 12.15 -5.61
CA ASP A 224 -4.62 13.26 -4.76
C ASP A 224 -5.62 13.56 -3.63
N ASN A 225 -5.94 12.56 -2.82
CA ASN A 225 -6.95 12.66 -1.76
C ASN A 225 -6.44 12.36 -0.35
N SER A 226 -5.13 12.31 -0.17
CA SER A 226 -4.55 12.11 1.17
C SER A 226 -4.95 13.23 2.13
N ALA A 227 -5.20 12.86 3.39
CA ALA A 227 -5.38 13.83 4.45
C ALA A 227 -4.07 14.61 4.70
N GLY A 228 -4.16 15.93 4.78
CA GLY A 228 -2.99 16.77 5.01
C GLY A 228 -2.38 16.64 6.40
N SER A 229 -3.22 16.37 7.39
CA SER A 229 -2.84 16.16 8.79
C SER A 229 -3.91 15.30 9.44
N GLY A 230 -3.58 14.42 10.36
CA GLY A 230 -4.48 13.59 11.12
C GLY A 230 -5.72 13.04 10.36
N MET A 231 -6.37 12.05 10.92
CA MET A 231 -7.65 11.60 10.36
C MET A 231 -8.78 12.48 10.89
N GLU A 232 -9.40 13.23 10.01
CA GLU A 232 -10.54 14.08 10.35
C GLU A 232 -11.87 13.35 10.14
N TRP A 233 -12.95 13.93 10.70
CA TRP A 233 -14.29 13.38 10.54
C TRP A 233 -14.74 13.22 9.09
N LYS A 234 -14.30 14.13 8.20
CA LYS A 234 -14.59 14.04 6.76
C LYS A 234 -14.00 12.77 6.12
N ASP A 235 -12.79 12.37 6.56
CA ASP A 235 -12.12 11.17 6.06
C ASP A 235 -12.85 9.92 6.54
N VAL A 236 -13.22 9.89 7.81
CA VAL A 236 -14.02 8.80 8.39
C VAL A 236 -15.38 8.72 7.73
N LYS A 237 -16.04 9.84 7.50
CA LYS A 237 -17.34 9.89 6.81
C LYS A 237 -17.23 9.33 5.40
N TYR A 238 -16.19 9.74 4.66
CA TYR A 238 -15.90 9.21 3.33
C TYR A 238 -15.75 7.68 3.36
N LEU A 239 -14.94 7.16 4.28
CA LEU A 239 -14.71 5.73 4.43
C LEU A 239 -15.97 4.98 4.90
N CYS A 240 -16.87 5.65 5.63
CA CYS A 240 -18.11 5.07 6.14
C CYS A 240 -19.27 5.08 5.12
N GLU A 241 -19.25 5.97 4.16
CA GLU A 241 -20.17 5.95 3.01
C GLU A 241 -19.89 4.80 2.07
N ILE A 242 -18.71 4.25 2.22
CA ILE A 242 -18.27 3.03 1.59
C ILE A 242 -18.89 1.87 2.34
N GLY A 243 -19.65 1.12 1.67
CA GLY A 243 -20.53 0.08 2.11
C GLY A 243 -20.20 -0.70 3.36
N ALA A 244 -21.24 -1.04 4.07
CA ALA A 244 -21.15 -1.93 5.19
C ALA A 244 -20.31 -3.17 4.83
N ALA A 245 -19.51 -3.58 5.77
CA ALA A 245 -18.74 -4.81 5.72
C ALA A 245 -19.68 -6.01 5.63
N THR A 246 -20.23 -6.29 4.50
CA THR A 246 -21.36 -7.23 4.51
C THR A 246 -21.03 -8.62 4.04
N SER A 247 -20.04 -8.87 3.23
CA SER A 247 -19.94 -10.23 2.69
C SER A 247 -18.54 -10.73 2.35
N HIS A 248 -17.52 -9.90 2.44
CA HIS A 248 -16.18 -10.33 2.06
C HIS A 248 -15.19 -10.20 3.22
N ASN A 249 -14.67 -11.34 3.66
CA ASN A 249 -13.64 -11.42 4.69
C ASN A 249 -12.32 -10.70 4.33
N CYS A 250 -12.17 -10.24 3.09
CA CYS A 250 -11.01 -9.47 2.65
C CYS A 250 -11.04 -7.99 3.05
N ARG A 251 -12.13 -7.51 3.65
CA ARG A 251 -12.26 -6.12 4.10
C ARG A 251 -11.74 -5.95 5.50
N GLY A 252 -10.74 -5.11 5.65
CA GLY A 252 -10.10 -4.89 6.94
C GLY A 252 -8.75 -4.24 6.79
N VAL A 253 -7.94 -4.36 7.83
CA VAL A 253 -6.63 -3.72 7.95
C VAL A 253 -5.54 -4.77 8.13
N LEU A 254 -4.46 -4.63 7.37
CA LEU A 254 -3.23 -5.38 7.52
C LEU A 254 -2.08 -4.41 7.79
N ARG A 255 -1.34 -4.62 8.88
CA ARG A 255 -0.06 -3.93 9.07
C ARG A 255 0.95 -4.44 8.04
N ILE A 256 1.62 -3.55 7.31
CA ILE A 256 2.47 -3.93 6.17
C ILE A 256 3.93 -3.49 6.31
N ASP A 257 4.24 -2.50 7.15
CA ASP A 257 5.61 -2.00 7.31
C ASP A 257 6.58 -3.03 7.90
N ASN A 258 6.06 -4.02 8.62
CA ASN A 258 6.81 -5.14 9.19
C ASN A 258 6.65 -6.46 8.41
N LYS A 259 6.15 -6.38 7.18
CA LYS A 259 5.92 -7.54 6.30
C LYS A 259 6.94 -7.59 5.17
N LEU A 260 7.10 -8.78 4.62
CA LEU A 260 7.84 -9.01 3.39
C LEU A 260 6.91 -8.79 2.20
N PHE A 261 7.46 -8.26 1.09
CA PHE A 261 6.75 -8.22 -0.17
C PHE A 261 7.01 -9.52 -0.95
N ASP A 262 5.96 -10.16 -1.43
CA ASP A 262 6.07 -11.38 -2.23
C ASP A 262 6.66 -11.04 -3.60
N VAL A 263 7.89 -11.50 -3.85
CA VAL A 263 8.63 -11.19 -5.08
C VAL A 263 7.94 -11.70 -6.35
N SER A 264 7.03 -12.66 -6.23
CA SER A 264 6.22 -13.13 -7.38
C SER A 264 5.23 -12.07 -7.89
N PHE A 265 4.99 -11.01 -7.14
CA PHE A 265 4.12 -9.89 -7.52
C PHE A 265 4.87 -8.64 -7.96
N LEU A 266 6.20 -8.68 -8.10
CA LEU A 266 6.97 -7.48 -8.48
C LEU A 266 6.63 -6.94 -9.88
N ASP A 267 6.03 -7.73 -10.74
CA ASP A 267 5.58 -7.32 -12.07
C ASP A 267 4.33 -6.41 -12.07
N ILE A 268 3.76 -6.12 -10.90
CA ILE A 268 2.71 -5.10 -10.77
C ILE A 268 3.26 -3.66 -10.75
N PHE A 269 4.58 -3.49 -10.73
CA PHE A 269 5.24 -2.19 -10.70
C PHE A 269 6.04 -1.90 -11.95
N ASP A 270 6.11 -0.61 -12.31
CA ASP A 270 7.10 -0.05 -13.22
C ASP A 270 8.33 0.42 -12.44
N THR A 271 9.49 0.30 -13.06
CA THR A 271 10.77 0.74 -12.48
C THR A 271 11.37 1.89 -13.25
#